data_ffd7b97e923987e648e715cf3abbd63e
#
_entry.id   ffd7b97e923987e648e715cf3abbd63e
#
_cell.length_a   1.000
_cell.length_b   1.000
_cell.length_c   1.000
_cell.angle_alpha   90.00
_cell.angle_beta   90.00
_cell.angle_gamma   90.00
#
_symmetry.space_group_name_H-M   'P 1'
#
loop_
_entity.id
_entity.type
_entity.pdbx_description
1 polymer ?
#
loop_
_entity_poly.entity_id
_entity_poly.type
_entity_poly.pdbx_seq_one_letter_code
_entity_poly.pdbx_strand_id
1 'polypeptide(L)'
;MSAPTHIAVLDDEVDITQLLAGYLQAQGFRVTQLHSGAALMHTLREDAPALVLLDLGLPGEDGFSIARQLREHWHCGLVIVTGRGDAVDKVVGLEVGADDYVTKPFDLRELLARIKAV
;
A
#
# COMPACT_ATOMS: atom_id res chain seq x y z
N MET A 1 11.54 -24.28 -1.27
CA MET A 1 10.93 -23.14 -0.54
C MET A 1 10.75 -21.98 -1.48
N SER A 2 9.59 -21.37 -1.43
CA SER A 2 9.35 -20.16 -2.20
C SER A 2 9.92 -18.94 -1.47
N ALA A 3 10.30 -17.90 -2.23
CA ALA A 3 10.71 -16.63 -1.64
C ALA A 3 9.53 -15.98 -0.89
N PRO A 4 9.79 -15.20 0.17
CA PRO A 4 8.73 -14.44 0.84
C PRO A 4 8.01 -13.51 -0.12
N THR A 5 6.71 -13.36 0.06
CA THR A 5 5.94 -12.39 -0.70
C THR A 5 6.41 -10.98 -0.37
N HIS A 6 6.64 -10.17 -1.40
CA HIS A 6 7.15 -8.80 -1.26
C HIS A 6 5.99 -7.82 -1.20
N ILE A 7 5.95 -7.00 -0.15
CA ILE A 7 4.97 -5.93 0.06
C ILE A 7 5.72 -4.61 0.13
N ALA A 8 5.26 -3.62 -0.63
CA ALA A 8 5.74 -2.24 -0.50
C ALA A 8 4.74 -1.43 0.33
N VAL A 9 5.23 -0.66 1.27
CA VAL A 9 4.41 0.23 2.11
C VAL A 9 4.81 1.67 1.81
N LEU A 10 3.89 2.45 1.28
CA LEU A 10 4.10 3.86 0.94
C LEU A 10 3.27 4.75 1.85
N ASP A 11 3.95 5.47 2.75
CA ASP A 11 3.34 6.41 3.70
C ASP A 11 4.42 7.43 4.08
N ASP A 12 4.05 8.70 4.21
CA ASP A 12 5.00 9.74 4.62
C ASP A 12 5.35 9.65 6.11
N GLU A 13 4.52 9.00 6.92
CA GLU A 13 4.77 8.81 8.34
C GLU A 13 5.69 7.59 8.57
N VAL A 14 6.93 7.86 8.96
CA VAL A 14 7.94 6.82 9.19
C VAL A 14 7.49 5.84 10.27
N ASP A 15 6.83 6.31 11.32
CA ASP A 15 6.33 5.44 12.39
C ASP A 15 5.34 4.39 11.85
N ILE A 16 4.50 4.77 10.89
CA ILE A 16 3.53 3.86 10.28
C ILE A 16 4.26 2.81 9.42
N THR A 17 5.20 3.24 8.57
CA THR A 17 5.93 2.27 7.74
C THR A 17 6.76 1.31 8.58
N GLN A 18 7.36 1.78 9.67
CA GLN A 18 8.12 0.93 10.60
C GLN A 18 7.21 -0.06 11.31
N LEU A 19 6.06 0.38 11.80
CA LEU A 19 5.09 -0.48 12.46
C LEU A 19 4.61 -1.59 11.52
N LEU A 20 4.21 -1.23 10.32
CA LEU A 20 3.73 -2.19 9.33
C LEU A 20 4.83 -3.14 8.88
N ALA A 21 6.05 -2.62 8.64
CA ALA A 21 7.18 -3.47 8.26
C ALA A 21 7.48 -4.50 9.34
N GLY A 22 7.56 -4.09 10.60
CA GLY A 22 7.83 -5.01 11.71
C GLY A 22 6.77 -6.10 11.84
N TYR A 23 5.51 -5.70 11.79
CA TYR A 23 4.40 -6.65 11.92
C TYR A 23 4.35 -7.64 10.74
N LEU A 24 4.45 -7.14 9.51
CA LEU A 24 4.35 -7.98 8.31
C LEU A 24 5.58 -8.87 8.15
N GLN A 25 6.77 -8.39 8.49
CA GLN A 25 7.97 -9.23 8.49
C GLN A 25 7.85 -10.39 9.47
N ALA A 26 7.28 -10.14 10.65
CA ALA A 26 7.01 -11.21 11.62
C ALA A 26 6.02 -12.25 11.09
N GLN A 27 5.18 -11.87 10.13
CA GLN A 27 4.23 -12.78 9.47
C GLN A 27 4.83 -13.48 8.23
N GLY A 28 6.11 -13.26 7.95
CA GLY A 28 6.80 -13.95 6.85
C GLY A 28 6.87 -13.18 5.54
N PHE A 29 6.47 -11.91 5.51
CA PHE A 29 6.58 -11.09 4.30
C PHE A 29 7.94 -10.39 4.24
N ARG A 30 8.37 -10.07 3.03
CA ARG A 30 9.47 -9.14 2.79
C ARG A 30 8.86 -7.76 2.54
N VAL A 31 9.32 -6.74 3.26
CA VAL A 31 8.68 -5.42 3.23
C VAL A 31 9.68 -4.34 2.83
N THR A 32 9.30 -3.51 1.86
CA THR A 32 10.03 -2.30 1.49
C THR A 32 9.26 -1.10 1.98
N GLN A 33 9.91 -0.25 2.78
CA GLN A 33 9.33 0.98 3.30
C GLN A 33 9.65 2.13 2.36
N LEU A 34 8.62 2.86 1.92
CA LEU A 34 8.74 3.95 0.96
C LEU A 34 7.99 5.19 1.47
N HIS A 35 8.48 6.37 1.11
CA HIS A 35 7.96 7.62 1.63
C HIS A 35 7.62 8.64 0.54
N SER A 36 7.74 8.27 -0.73
CA SER A 36 7.38 9.13 -1.85
C SER A 36 6.92 8.31 -3.06
N GLY A 37 6.15 8.93 -3.93
CA GLY A 37 5.71 8.29 -5.17
C GLY A 37 6.88 7.93 -6.08
N ALA A 38 7.91 8.77 -6.14
CA ALA A 38 9.11 8.50 -6.94
C ALA A 38 9.84 7.25 -6.45
N ALA A 39 9.95 7.08 -5.12
CA ALA A 39 10.55 5.88 -4.54
C ALA A 39 9.75 4.62 -4.87
N LEU A 40 8.41 4.72 -4.85
CA LEU A 40 7.55 3.60 -5.25
C LEU A 40 7.77 3.24 -6.72
N MET A 41 7.79 4.22 -7.62
CA MET A 41 7.99 3.95 -9.05
C MET A 41 9.34 3.29 -9.31
N HIS A 42 10.38 3.71 -8.60
CA HIS A 42 11.69 3.07 -8.68
C HIS A 42 11.62 1.61 -8.24
N THR A 43 10.99 1.33 -7.11
CA THR A 43 10.83 -0.03 -6.59
C THR A 43 10.03 -0.91 -7.54
N LEU A 44 8.97 -0.37 -8.15
CA LEU A 44 8.17 -1.10 -9.13
C LEU A 44 9.00 -1.52 -10.35
N ARG A 45 9.95 -0.69 -10.77
CA ARG A 45 10.81 -0.99 -11.92
C ARG A 45 11.92 -1.99 -11.56
N GLU A 46 12.49 -1.88 -10.37
CA GLU A 46 13.70 -2.62 -9.99
C GLU A 46 13.42 -3.92 -9.22
N ASP A 47 12.36 -3.93 -8.42
CA ASP A 47 12.04 -5.04 -7.53
C ASP A 47 10.53 -5.00 -7.22
N ALA A 48 9.71 -5.31 -8.21
CA ALA A 48 8.27 -5.14 -8.14
C ALA A 48 7.65 -5.94 -6.98
N PRO A 49 6.89 -5.29 -6.09
CA PRO A 49 6.19 -6.00 -5.03
C PRO A 49 4.97 -6.74 -5.58
N ALA A 50 4.52 -7.75 -4.84
CA ALA A 50 3.26 -8.43 -5.13
C ALA A 50 2.05 -7.59 -4.71
N LEU A 51 2.24 -6.70 -3.72
CA LEU A 51 1.16 -5.87 -3.18
C LEU A 51 1.75 -4.55 -2.68
N VAL A 52 1.00 -3.46 -2.89
CA VAL A 52 1.34 -2.13 -2.39
C VAL A 52 0.27 -1.68 -1.40
N LEU A 53 0.72 -1.24 -0.21
CA LEU A 53 -0.10 -0.49 0.74
C LEU A 53 0.18 0.98 0.49
N LEU A 54 -0.84 1.74 0.11
CA LEU A 54 -0.69 3.12 -0.36
C LEU A 54 -1.49 4.08 0.52
N ASP A 55 -0.82 5.08 1.10
CA ASP A 55 -1.48 6.20 1.75
C ASP A 55 -1.77 7.30 0.72
N LEU A 56 -2.96 7.88 0.79
CA LEU A 56 -3.37 8.98 -0.08
C LEU A 56 -2.88 10.34 0.41
N GLY A 57 -2.50 10.45 1.68
CA GLY A 57 -2.15 11.72 2.32
C GLY A 57 -0.70 12.15 2.14
N LEU A 58 -0.04 11.78 1.05
CA LEU A 58 1.35 12.15 0.80
C LEU A 58 1.47 13.65 0.51
N PRO A 59 2.34 14.39 1.23
CA PRO A 59 2.52 15.81 0.99
C PRO A 59 2.99 16.10 -0.43
N GLY A 60 2.30 17.01 -1.12
CA GLY A 60 2.67 17.44 -2.46
C GLY A 60 2.43 16.41 -3.55
N GLU A 61 1.78 15.29 -3.25
CA GLU A 61 1.50 14.23 -4.23
C GLU A 61 0.03 13.84 -4.19
N ASP A 62 -0.51 13.48 -5.35
CA ASP A 62 -1.87 12.96 -5.46
C ASP A 62 -1.84 11.44 -5.41
N GLY A 63 -2.28 10.86 -4.28
CA GLY A 63 -2.31 9.42 -4.08
C GLY A 63 -3.21 8.68 -5.07
N PHE A 64 -4.31 9.28 -5.50
CA PHE A 64 -5.17 8.68 -6.52
C PHE A 64 -4.46 8.61 -7.88
N SER A 65 -3.64 9.61 -8.22
CA SER A 65 -2.84 9.58 -9.44
C SER A 65 -1.80 8.46 -9.39
N ILE A 66 -1.16 8.26 -8.25
CA ILE A 66 -0.23 7.15 -8.03
C ILE A 66 -0.95 5.81 -8.21
N ALA A 67 -2.13 5.65 -7.64
CA ALA A 67 -2.93 4.44 -7.79
C ALA A 67 -3.28 4.15 -9.25
N ARG A 68 -3.68 5.18 -10.01
CA ARG A 68 -3.98 5.03 -11.45
C ARG A 68 -2.76 4.60 -12.24
N GLN A 69 -1.60 5.23 -12.02
CA GLN A 69 -0.36 4.86 -12.69
C GLN A 69 0.03 3.41 -12.39
N LEU A 70 -0.13 2.99 -11.14
CA LEU A 70 0.14 1.64 -10.73
C LEU A 70 -0.74 0.64 -11.48
N ARG A 71 -2.03 0.95 -11.63
CA ARG A 71 -2.97 0.08 -12.34
C ARG A 71 -2.74 0.04 -13.85
N GLU A 72 -2.28 1.13 -14.44
CA GLU A 72 -2.02 1.19 -15.89
C GLU A 72 -0.82 0.34 -16.31
N HIS A 73 0.19 0.22 -15.44
CA HIS A 73 1.48 -0.35 -15.83
C HIS A 73 1.89 -1.61 -15.05
N TRP A 74 1.23 -1.92 -13.95
CA TRP A 74 1.58 -3.08 -13.10
C TRP A 74 0.33 -3.85 -12.68
N HIS A 75 0.53 -5.14 -12.35
CA HIS A 75 -0.56 -6.05 -11.95
C HIS A 75 -0.48 -6.47 -10.48
N CYS A 76 0.23 -5.72 -9.64
CA CYS A 76 0.32 -6.02 -8.21
C CYS A 76 -1.00 -5.72 -7.50
N GLY A 77 -1.19 -6.32 -6.33
CA GLY A 77 -2.29 -5.96 -5.45
C GLY A 77 -2.16 -4.52 -4.96
N LEU A 78 -3.28 -3.87 -4.70
CA LEU A 78 -3.30 -2.50 -4.20
C LEU A 78 -4.33 -2.37 -3.08
N VAL A 79 -3.86 -2.04 -1.88
CA VAL A 79 -4.71 -1.71 -0.74
C VAL A 79 -4.39 -0.28 -0.32
N ILE A 80 -5.40 0.59 -0.34
CA ILE A 80 -5.25 1.97 0.14
C ILE A 80 -5.43 1.95 1.66
N VAL A 81 -4.46 2.54 2.40
CA VAL A 81 -4.46 2.60 3.87
C VAL A 81 -4.25 4.06 4.26
N THR A 82 -5.32 4.77 4.61
CA THR A 82 -5.26 6.21 4.76
C THR A 82 -6.22 6.74 5.82
N GLY A 83 -5.95 7.96 6.31
CA GLY A 83 -6.88 8.69 7.17
C GLY A 83 -8.08 9.27 6.42
N ARG A 84 -8.08 9.26 5.08
CA ARG A 84 -9.18 9.77 4.26
C ARG A 84 -10.26 8.69 4.13
N GLY A 85 -11.19 8.68 5.08
CA GLY A 85 -12.15 7.59 5.25
C GLY A 85 -13.58 7.90 4.88
N ASP A 86 -13.89 9.03 4.22
CA ASP A 86 -15.26 9.31 3.83
C ASP A 86 -15.72 8.43 2.65
N ALA A 87 -17.04 8.33 2.46
CA ALA A 87 -17.62 7.46 1.45
C ALA A 87 -17.17 7.82 0.03
N VAL A 88 -17.01 9.12 -0.26
CA VAL A 88 -16.59 9.60 -1.59
C VAL A 88 -15.17 9.13 -1.89
N ASP A 89 -14.24 9.32 -0.95
CA ASP A 89 -12.86 8.89 -1.13
C ASP A 89 -12.75 7.37 -1.30
N LYS A 90 -13.54 6.60 -0.55
CA LYS A 90 -13.58 5.14 -0.70
C LYS A 90 -14.06 4.70 -2.08
N VAL A 91 -15.11 5.32 -2.57
CA VAL A 91 -15.66 5.01 -3.92
C VAL A 91 -14.61 5.33 -4.98
N VAL A 92 -13.98 6.50 -4.92
CA VAL A 92 -12.94 6.89 -5.89
C VAL A 92 -11.76 5.91 -5.83
N GLY A 93 -11.31 5.54 -4.62
CA GLY A 93 -10.21 4.59 -4.46
C GLY A 93 -10.50 3.24 -5.10
N LEU A 94 -11.71 2.71 -4.89
CA LEU A 94 -12.11 1.44 -5.48
C LEU A 94 -12.31 1.54 -7.01
N GLU A 95 -12.84 2.66 -7.49
CA GLU A 95 -13.03 2.89 -8.92
C GLU A 95 -11.70 3.01 -9.69
N VAL A 96 -10.63 3.53 -9.08
CA VAL A 96 -9.32 3.57 -9.74
C VAL A 96 -8.63 2.21 -9.73
N GLY A 97 -9.23 1.20 -9.09
CA GLY A 97 -8.77 -0.17 -9.16
C GLY A 97 -8.11 -0.71 -7.89
N ALA A 98 -8.26 -0.05 -6.75
CA ALA A 98 -7.79 -0.63 -5.48
C ALA A 98 -8.58 -1.90 -5.15
N ASP A 99 -7.88 -2.91 -4.64
CA ASP A 99 -8.50 -4.16 -4.22
C ASP A 99 -9.23 -4.00 -2.89
N ASP A 100 -8.76 -3.09 -2.03
CA ASP A 100 -9.41 -2.78 -0.77
C ASP A 100 -9.04 -1.36 -0.32
N TYR A 101 -9.80 -0.84 0.65
CA TYR A 101 -9.63 0.51 1.18
C TYR A 101 -9.78 0.44 2.70
N VAL A 102 -8.72 0.73 3.43
CA VAL A 102 -8.67 0.64 4.89
C VAL A 102 -8.41 2.03 5.48
N THR A 103 -9.21 2.43 6.46
CA THR A 103 -9.06 3.74 7.09
C THR A 103 -8.24 3.65 8.37
N LYS A 104 -7.43 4.67 8.63
CA LYS A 104 -6.72 4.85 9.90
C LYS A 104 -7.67 5.44 10.96
N PRO A 105 -7.56 5.04 12.22
CA PRO A 105 -6.70 3.98 12.72
C PRO A 105 -7.20 2.59 12.34
N PHE A 106 -6.30 1.66 12.09
CA PHE A 106 -6.64 0.30 11.67
C PHE A 106 -6.15 -0.72 12.71
N ASP A 107 -6.77 -1.90 12.71
CA ASP A 107 -6.31 -3.05 13.47
C ASP A 107 -5.34 -3.86 12.61
N LEU A 108 -4.16 -4.19 13.16
CA LEU A 108 -3.12 -4.88 12.41
C LEU A 108 -3.55 -6.27 11.92
N ARG A 109 -4.33 -7.00 12.73
CA ARG A 109 -4.82 -8.33 12.36
C ARG A 109 -5.87 -8.25 11.27
N GLU A 110 -6.73 -7.23 11.32
CA GLU A 110 -7.70 -6.98 10.27
C GLU A 110 -7.00 -6.62 8.96
N LEU A 111 -6.00 -5.73 9.02
CA LEU A 111 -5.23 -5.36 7.83
C LEU A 111 -4.54 -6.59 7.23
N LEU A 112 -3.93 -7.44 8.05
CA LEU A 112 -3.30 -8.67 7.58
C LEU A 112 -4.32 -9.56 6.85
N ALA A 113 -5.51 -9.72 7.42
CA ALA A 113 -6.56 -10.54 6.79
C ALA A 113 -6.96 -9.98 5.42
N ARG A 114 -7.08 -8.65 5.31
CA ARG A 114 -7.39 -7.98 4.04
C ARG A 114 -6.27 -8.15 3.01
N ILE A 115 -5.02 -8.05 3.43
CA ILE A 115 -3.86 -8.28 2.57
C ILE A 115 -3.88 -9.71 2.02
N LYS A 116 -4.16 -10.70 2.86
CA LYS A 116 -4.20 -12.10 2.44
C LYS A 116 -5.37 -12.41 1.50
N ALA A 117 -6.42 -11.60 1.51
CA ALA A 117 -7.59 -11.77 0.66
C ALA A 117 -7.39 -11.19 -0.76
N VAL A 118 -6.32 -10.42 -0.97
CA VAL A 118 -6.03 -9.81 -2.28
C VAL A 118 -5.31 -10.77 -3.22
#